data_b4445b2818c0afacfdde3abdb06ce17b
#
_entry.id   b4445b2818c0afacfdde3abdb06ce17b
#
_cell.length_a   1.000
_cell.length_b   1.000
_cell.length_c   1.000
_cell.angle_alpha   90.00
_cell.angle_beta   90.00
_cell.angle_gamma   90.00
#
_symmetry.space_group_name_H-M   'P 1'
#
loop_
_entity.id
_entity.type
_entity.pdbx_description
1 polymer ?
#
loop_
_entity_poly.entity_id
_entity_poly.type
_entity_poly.pdbx_seq_one_letter_code
_entity_poly.pdbx_strand_id
1 'polypeptide(L)'
;MDRMFRCGIFRISYTAYFLAILLFAPASVLRAAAPAAQPATDKRPAFHNPVLWEDLADLDIIRVGNTFYYSASNMHYSPGAPILRSRDLVHWKYVGHSVPVLDFGPKYDLNGSNAYARGTWASFFQYRKSNKTFYWGGCVDFSKTYLYTATNAEGPWTRNAVLNKCYYDAGLLIDDDNTMYIAYGSGTLHVAQLSPDGSREVKSEAVFTAPPNIRSLEGSRFYKVNGNYYIFTDHPPNAEYVLKSTSGPFGPYTIRPLVVEATPPIPGAGSPHQGGIVQTQRGDWYYMAFIDAYPGGRIPVLAPLKWNADGWPQLEIANNTWGASYAYPLTPHRLGALTGTDRFHGAKLGPQWEWNHNPDNTKWSLSHGLTLKTATVTDDLYSARNTLTHRTLGPSSTATILLDDSAMQDGDRAGLALFRDSSAWVGIEKDGGSLKVAMEDNLTMDHRWHTTSTGSEVASRAVAPGRIWLRASADIRPGPGRTAEFSWSTDGRTFQPIGSAFVLDTDWHFFMGYRFAIFNYATKSLGGEVRVSSFALSSP
;
A
#
# COMPACT_ATOMS: atom_id res chain seq x y z
N MET A 1 -23.19 -42.27 -35.64
CA MET A 1 -22.72 -43.65 -35.35
C MET A 1 -22.55 -43.74 -33.87
N ASP A 2 -23.57 -43.88 -33.14
CA ASP A 2 -24.24 -45.07 -32.58
C ASP A 2 -23.29 -46.14 -32.06
N ARG A 3 -23.26 -46.32 -30.76
CA ARG A 3 -23.69 -47.50 -30.05
C ARG A 3 -23.66 -47.35 -28.54
N MET A 4 -24.88 -47.44 -27.99
CA MET A 4 -25.22 -47.81 -26.61
C MET A 4 -24.61 -49.15 -26.18
N PHE A 5 -24.33 -49.31 -24.88
CA PHE A 5 -24.66 -50.54 -24.17
C PHE A 5 -25.12 -50.28 -22.74
N ARG A 6 -26.28 -50.89 -22.45
CA ARG A 6 -27.00 -50.94 -21.17
C ARG A 6 -26.60 -52.18 -20.38
N CYS A 7 -27.04 -52.20 -19.12
CA CYS A 7 -27.30 -53.35 -18.21
C CYS A 7 -26.16 -53.63 -17.21
N GLY A 8 -26.40 -53.92 -15.94
CA GLY A 8 -27.61 -54.40 -15.29
C GLY A 8 -27.44 -54.40 -13.77
N ILE A 9 -28.56 -54.30 -13.12
CA ILE A 9 -28.77 -54.34 -11.67
C ILE A 9 -28.68 -55.76 -11.16
N PHE A 10 -27.90 -56.04 -10.09
CA PHE A 10 -28.08 -57.22 -9.27
C PHE A 10 -28.33 -56.85 -7.82
N ARG A 11 -29.57 -57.09 -7.36
CA ARG A 11 -29.95 -57.14 -5.95
C ARG A 11 -29.65 -58.55 -5.42
N ILE A 12 -28.94 -58.63 -4.32
CA ILE A 12 -28.86 -59.83 -3.51
C ILE A 12 -29.38 -59.49 -2.10
N SER A 13 -30.52 -60.12 -1.77
CA SER A 13 -31.08 -60.15 -0.41
C SER A 13 -30.40 -61.28 0.37
N TYR A 14 -29.91 -60.98 1.57
CA TYR A 14 -29.59 -62.04 2.55
C TYR A 14 -30.38 -61.81 3.84
N THR A 15 -31.11 -62.87 4.18
CA THR A 15 -31.97 -63.03 5.35
C THR A 15 -31.10 -63.30 6.58
N ALA A 16 -31.37 -62.57 7.67
CA ALA A 16 -30.66 -62.69 8.93
C ALA A 16 -31.24 -63.83 9.78
N TYR A 17 -30.38 -64.66 10.33
CA TYR A 17 -30.70 -65.53 11.49
C TYR A 17 -30.10 -64.93 12.74
N PHE A 18 -30.96 -64.68 13.73
CA PHE A 18 -30.55 -64.27 15.09
C PHE A 18 -30.11 -65.50 15.88
N LEU A 19 -28.90 -65.47 16.43
CA LEU A 19 -28.47 -66.37 17.51
C LEU A 19 -28.04 -65.50 18.70
N ALA A 20 -28.81 -65.52 19.77
CA ALA A 20 -28.49 -64.84 20.99
C ALA A 20 -27.50 -65.64 21.84
N ILE A 21 -26.30 -65.10 22.02
CA ILE A 21 -25.33 -65.59 23.03
C ILE A 21 -25.20 -64.54 24.11
N LEU A 22 -25.69 -64.86 25.32
CA LEU A 22 -25.44 -64.10 26.53
C LEU A 22 -23.99 -64.35 27.00
N LEU A 23 -23.15 -63.32 26.92
CA LEU A 23 -21.84 -63.29 27.56
C LEU A 23 -21.83 -62.22 28.65
N PHE A 24 -21.66 -62.64 29.89
CA PHE A 24 -21.38 -61.77 31.03
C PHE A 24 -19.98 -61.15 30.85
N ALA A 25 -19.91 -59.83 30.75
CA ALA A 25 -18.66 -59.06 30.80
C ALA A 25 -18.59 -58.27 32.15
N PRO A 26 -17.42 -58.22 32.76
CA PRO A 26 -17.28 -57.48 34.04
C PRO A 26 -17.37 -55.97 33.83
N ALA A 27 -18.04 -55.29 34.74
CA ALA A 27 -18.21 -53.84 34.75
C ALA A 27 -16.85 -53.13 34.89
N SER A 28 -16.31 -52.65 33.79
CA SER A 28 -15.18 -51.68 33.79
C SER A 28 -15.73 -50.31 34.16
N VAL A 29 -15.30 -49.79 35.29
CA VAL A 29 -15.57 -48.41 35.70
C VAL A 29 -14.91 -47.44 34.69
N LEU A 30 -15.71 -46.91 33.78
CA LEU A 30 -15.29 -45.78 32.92
C LEU A 30 -15.07 -44.56 33.83
N ARG A 31 -13.82 -44.26 34.12
CA ARG A 31 -13.43 -43.00 34.68
C ARG A 31 -13.69 -41.92 33.61
N ALA A 32 -14.69 -41.08 33.83
CA ALA A 32 -14.98 -39.94 32.97
C ALA A 32 -13.71 -39.08 32.87
N ALA A 33 -13.20 -38.96 31.66
CA ALA A 33 -12.11 -38.00 31.37
C ALA A 33 -12.62 -36.59 31.68
N ALA A 34 -11.88 -35.87 32.51
CA ALA A 34 -12.17 -34.47 32.75
C ALA A 34 -12.27 -33.72 31.41
N PRO A 35 -13.24 -32.82 31.24
CA PRO A 35 -13.35 -32.02 30.03
C PRO A 35 -12.05 -31.28 29.81
N ALA A 36 -11.50 -31.38 28.61
CA ALA A 36 -10.33 -30.63 28.20
C ALA A 36 -10.58 -29.15 28.49
N ALA A 37 -9.68 -28.53 29.24
CA ALA A 37 -9.77 -27.11 29.56
C ALA A 37 -9.90 -26.33 28.25
N GLN A 38 -10.99 -25.61 28.09
CA GLN A 38 -11.14 -24.65 26.97
C GLN A 38 -9.94 -23.70 27.01
N PRO A 39 -9.32 -23.41 25.87
CA PRO A 39 -8.24 -22.43 25.85
C PRO A 39 -8.76 -21.12 26.47
N ALA A 40 -8.02 -20.58 27.43
CA ALA A 40 -8.35 -19.32 28.07
C ALA A 40 -8.62 -18.28 27.00
N THR A 41 -9.81 -17.74 26.95
CA THR A 41 -10.18 -16.65 26.03
C THR A 41 -9.26 -15.48 26.32
N ASP A 42 -8.45 -15.06 25.33
CA ASP A 42 -7.59 -13.89 25.43
C ASP A 42 -8.47 -12.68 25.75
N LYS A 43 -8.30 -12.11 26.94
CA LYS A 43 -9.10 -10.97 27.43
C LYS A 43 -8.69 -9.63 26.81
N ARG A 44 -7.69 -9.61 25.92
CA ARG A 44 -7.28 -8.38 25.22
C ARG A 44 -8.39 -7.96 24.25
N PRO A 45 -8.65 -6.65 24.09
CA PRO A 45 -9.56 -6.18 23.06
C PRO A 45 -9.06 -6.66 21.68
N ALA A 46 -9.99 -6.82 20.73
CA ALA A 46 -9.65 -7.23 19.37
C ALA A 46 -9.43 -6.01 18.46
N PHE A 47 -8.47 -6.13 17.54
CA PHE A 47 -8.39 -5.26 16.37
C PHE A 47 -9.00 -5.96 15.15
N HIS A 48 -9.31 -5.17 14.12
CA HIS A 48 -9.86 -5.66 12.87
C HIS A 48 -8.89 -5.42 11.72
N ASN A 49 -8.81 -6.38 10.79
CA ASN A 49 -8.16 -6.22 9.51
C ASN A 49 -9.11 -5.59 8.47
N PRO A 50 -8.59 -4.77 7.56
CA PRO A 50 -7.21 -4.30 7.47
C PRO A 50 -6.88 -3.30 8.59
N VAL A 51 -5.63 -3.32 9.08
CA VAL A 51 -5.17 -2.39 10.15
C VAL A 51 -5.03 -0.95 9.66
N LEU A 52 -4.80 -0.80 8.34
CA LEU A 52 -4.80 0.46 7.60
C LEU A 52 -5.56 0.22 6.31
N TRP A 53 -6.65 0.94 6.08
CA TRP A 53 -7.37 0.80 4.81
C TRP A 53 -6.96 1.88 3.83
N GLU A 54 -5.68 1.92 3.51
CA GLU A 54 -5.04 2.81 2.55
C GLU A 54 -4.04 2.02 1.69
N ASP A 55 -3.77 2.49 0.49
CA ASP A 55 -2.79 1.91 -0.43
C ASP A 55 -1.36 2.11 0.07
N LEU A 56 -0.80 1.08 0.71
CA LEU A 56 0.52 1.09 1.36
C LEU A 56 1.21 -0.26 1.17
N ALA A 57 1.62 -0.54 -0.04
CA ALA A 57 2.18 -1.82 -0.47
C ALA A 57 3.69 -1.97 -0.24
N ASP A 58 4.19 -3.19 -0.53
CA ASP A 58 5.61 -3.53 -0.58
C ASP A 58 6.35 -3.17 0.71
N LEU A 59 5.70 -3.38 1.82
CA LEU A 59 6.12 -2.87 3.12
C LEU A 59 7.44 -3.46 3.61
N ASP A 60 8.21 -2.63 4.33
CA ASP A 60 9.18 -3.10 5.31
C ASP A 60 8.82 -2.52 6.68
N ILE A 61 8.90 -3.37 7.73
CA ILE A 61 8.47 -3.03 9.08
C ILE A 61 9.58 -3.34 10.08
N ILE A 62 9.90 -2.36 10.93
CA ILE A 62 10.92 -2.51 11.97
C ILE A 62 10.44 -1.99 13.31
N ARG A 63 11.11 -2.41 14.39
CA ARG A 63 10.92 -1.86 15.73
C ARG A 63 12.21 -1.22 16.25
N VAL A 64 12.07 0.01 16.73
CA VAL A 64 13.16 0.73 17.42
C VAL A 64 12.66 1.13 18.82
N GLY A 65 13.17 0.48 19.84
CA GLY A 65 12.65 0.63 21.21
C GLY A 65 11.19 0.18 21.32
N ASN A 66 10.31 1.09 21.70
CA ASN A 66 8.86 0.86 21.82
C ASN A 66 8.06 1.43 20.64
N THR A 67 8.71 1.75 19.54
CA THR A 67 8.08 2.33 18.36
C THR A 67 8.28 1.40 17.17
N PHE A 68 7.22 1.15 16.45
CA PHE A 68 7.22 0.46 15.17
C PHE A 68 7.23 1.49 14.05
N TYR A 69 8.00 1.22 13.02
CA TYR A 69 8.06 2.02 11.80
C TYR A 69 7.76 1.14 10.61
N TYR A 70 7.04 1.71 9.67
CA TYR A 70 6.57 1.08 8.44
C TYR A 70 7.00 1.97 7.28
N SER A 71 7.62 1.40 6.26
CA SER A 71 7.90 2.08 4.99
C SER A 71 7.15 1.37 3.86
N ALA A 72 6.62 2.12 2.91
CA ALA A 72 5.88 1.59 1.78
C ALA A 72 6.40 2.15 0.45
N SER A 73 6.04 1.49 -0.66
CA SER A 73 6.17 2.05 -2.00
C SER A 73 5.14 3.14 -2.24
N ASN A 74 5.46 4.12 -3.06
CA ASN A 74 4.51 5.10 -3.60
C ASN A 74 4.90 5.57 -5.02
N MET A 75 5.83 4.87 -5.62
CA MET A 75 6.26 4.96 -7.03
C MET A 75 6.64 6.38 -7.45
N HIS A 76 5.88 6.99 -8.36
CA HIS A 76 6.14 8.33 -8.91
C HIS A 76 5.65 9.48 -8.04
N TYR A 77 4.96 9.18 -6.92
CA TYR A 77 4.51 10.23 -6.03
C TYR A 77 5.67 10.80 -5.19
N SER A 78 5.72 12.12 -5.07
CA SER A 78 6.77 12.88 -4.39
C SER A 78 6.22 13.66 -3.19
N PRO A 79 6.85 13.59 -2.01
CA PRO A 79 8.05 12.82 -1.65
C PRO A 79 7.82 11.30 -1.73
N GLY A 80 8.92 10.53 -1.95
CA GLY A 80 8.87 9.09 -2.13
C GLY A 80 9.07 8.30 -0.84
N ALA A 81 8.56 7.06 -0.83
CA ALA A 81 8.69 6.10 0.27
C ALA A 81 8.18 6.64 1.62
N PRO A 82 6.86 6.72 1.79
CA PRO A 82 6.24 7.21 3.04
C PRO A 82 6.64 6.36 4.23
N ILE A 83 6.80 7.01 5.37
CA ILE A 83 7.08 6.39 6.65
C ILE A 83 5.92 6.65 7.59
N LEU A 84 5.43 5.56 8.19
CA LEU A 84 4.45 5.61 9.27
C LEU A 84 5.08 5.10 10.56
N ARG A 85 4.53 5.51 11.70
CA ARG A 85 4.88 4.96 13.01
C ARG A 85 3.65 4.48 13.76
N SER A 86 3.88 3.47 14.63
CA SER A 86 2.88 2.93 15.56
C SER A 86 3.52 2.61 16.91
N ARG A 87 2.70 2.47 17.95
CA ARG A 87 3.11 1.91 19.24
C ARG A 87 2.43 0.60 19.60
N ASP A 88 1.51 0.16 18.74
CA ASP A 88 0.69 -1.04 18.97
C ASP A 88 0.50 -1.92 17.74
N LEU A 89 1.11 -1.58 16.58
CA LEU A 89 0.98 -2.25 15.27
C LEU A 89 -0.39 -2.07 14.58
N VAL A 90 -1.33 -1.41 15.21
CA VAL A 90 -2.70 -1.24 14.71
C VAL A 90 -3.01 0.21 14.38
N HIS A 91 -2.62 1.13 15.26
CA HIS A 91 -2.82 2.57 15.04
C HIS A 91 -1.55 3.20 14.48
N TRP A 92 -1.65 3.71 13.27
CA TRP A 92 -0.53 4.27 12.52
C TRP A 92 -0.71 5.75 12.25
N LYS A 93 0.41 6.44 12.09
CA LYS A 93 0.47 7.85 11.72
C LYS A 93 1.62 8.09 10.76
N TYR A 94 1.37 8.82 9.68
CA TYR A 94 2.42 9.33 8.79
C TYR A 94 3.37 10.24 9.56
N VAL A 95 4.67 10.08 9.33
CA VAL A 95 5.71 10.88 10.01
C VAL A 95 6.73 11.48 9.05
N GLY A 96 6.90 10.97 7.84
CA GLY A 96 7.83 11.48 6.86
C GLY A 96 7.92 10.62 5.60
N HIS A 97 8.97 10.88 4.84
CA HIS A 97 9.31 10.15 3.62
C HIS A 97 10.82 9.95 3.55
N SER A 98 11.27 8.76 3.14
CA SER A 98 12.71 8.46 3.05
C SER A 98 13.38 9.11 1.83
N VAL A 99 12.60 9.43 0.80
CA VAL A 99 13.08 10.05 -0.44
C VAL A 99 12.45 11.44 -0.58
N PRO A 100 13.13 12.50 -0.13
CA PRO A 100 12.56 13.85 -0.09
C PRO A 100 12.14 14.43 -1.45
N VAL A 101 12.87 14.05 -2.51
CA VAL A 101 12.64 14.47 -3.90
C VAL A 101 13.00 13.29 -4.80
N LEU A 102 12.22 13.04 -5.83
CA LEU A 102 12.50 12.01 -6.84
C LEU A 102 13.55 12.54 -7.86
N ASP A 103 14.77 12.73 -7.38
CA ASP A 103 15.91 13.21 -8.19
C ASP A 103 16.49 12.04 -9.03
N PHE A 104 15.69 11.53 -9.96
CA PHE A 104 16.00 10.37 -10.78
C PHE A 104 15.95 10.67 -12.29
N GLY A 105 15.74 11.94 -12.65
CA GLY A 105 15.73 12.42 -14.04
C GLY A 105 14.45 13.21 -14.41
N PRO A 106 14.44 13.83 -15.59
CA PRO A 106 13.44 14.84 -15.98
C PRO A 106 12.01 14.32 -16.07
N LYS A 107 11.81 13.02 -16.30
CA LYS A 107 10.48 12.40 -16.32
C LYS A 107 9.76 12.48 -14.97
N TYR A 108 10.52 12.57 -13.87
CA TYR A 108 9.96 12.74 -12.52
C TYR A 108 9.48 14.18 -12.23
N ASP A 109 9.81 15.12 -13.13
CA ASP A 109 9.33 16.51 -13.12
C ASP A 109 8.22 16.77 -14.13
N LEU A 110 7.69 15.74 -14.81
CA LEU A 110 6.78 15.85 -15.95
C LEU A 110 7.35 16.75 -17.06
N ASN A 111 8.67 16.68 -17.26
CA ASN A 111 9.36 17.47 -18.27
C ASN A 111 9.61 16.62 -19.53
N GLY A 112 8.74 16.77 -20.54
CA GLY A 112 8.78 16.08 -21.81
C GLY A 112 8.46 14.57 -21.78
N SER A 113 8.26 14.00 -20.59
CA SER A 113 7.84 12.62 -20.36
C SER A 113 7.33 12.45 -18.93
N ASN A 114 6.76 11.31 -18.61
CA ASN A 114 6.26 10.98 -17.28
C ASN A 114 6.97 9.76 -16.67
N ALA A 115 6.81 9.58 -15.37
CA ALA A 115 7.34 8.47 -14.59
C ALA A 115 6.25 7.63 -13.92
N TYR A 116 5.03 7.59 -14.47
CA TYR A 116 3.93 6.79 -13.92
C TYR A 116 4.37 5.34 -13.70
N ALA A 117 3.99 4.77 -12.56
CA ALA A 117 4.40 3.45 -12.11
C ALA A 117 5.93 3.21 -12.16
N ARG A 118 6.74 4.25 -11.93
CA ARG A 118 8.21 4.22 -11.80
C ARG A 118 8.60 4.83 -10.44
N GLY A 119 9.88 4.82 -10.10
CA GLY A 119 10.39 5.50 -8.89
C GLY A 119 10.55 4.57 -7.70
N THR A 120 9.87 4.86 -6.58
CA THR A 120 10.06 4.16 -5.30
C THR A 120 9.16 2.92 -5.18
N TRP A 121 9.65 1.79 -5.66
CA TRP A 121 9.03 0.47 -5.58
C TRP A 121 9.35 -0.22 -4.24
N ALA A 122 9.17 -1.55 -4.18
CA ALA A 122 9.56 -2.35 -3.03
C ALA A 122 11.01 -2.07 -2.63
N SER A 123 11.19 -1.72 -1.38
CA SER A 123 12.44 -1.18 -0.84
C SER A 123 12.68 -1.73 0.57
N PHE A 124 13.92 -1.64 1.03
CA PHE A 124 14.26 -1.97 2.40
C PHE A 124 14.27 -0.74 3.29
N PHE A 125 13.93 -0.96 4.57
CA PHE A 125 13.95 0.06 5.61
C PHE A 125 14.49 -0.56 6.90
N GLN A 126 15.65 -0.09 7.40
CA GLN A 126 16.32 -0.67 8.56
C GLN A 126 16.90 0.39 9.49
N TYR A 127 17.22 -0.04 10.71
CA TYR A 127 17.84 0.80 11.73
C TYR A 127 19.10 0.13 12.28
N ARG A 128 20.25 0.80 12.12
CA ARG A 128 21.52 0.37 12.73
C ARG A 128 21.63 0.93 14.13
N LYS A 129 21.63 0.04 15.13
CA LYS A 129 21.67 0.42 16.55
C LYS A 129 23.00 1.07 16.94
N SER A 130 24.13 0.61 16.38
CA SER A 130 25.47 1.06 16.73
C SER A 130 25.74 2.53 16.44
N ASN A 131 25.18 3.06 15.34
CA ASN A 131 25.33 4.45 14.94
C ASN A 131 24.00 5.24 15.00
N LYS A 132 22.91 4.62 15.49
CA LYS A 132 21.58 5.23 15.62
C LYS A 132 21.05 5.83 14.31
N THR A 133 21.27 5.13 13.20
CA THR A 133 20.91 5.62 11.85
C THR A 133 19.87 4.72 11.19
N PHE A 134 18.85 5.33 10.62
CA PHE A 134 17.91 4.68 9.71
C PHE A 134 18.50 4.63 8.32
N TYR A 135 18.23 3.53 7.62
CA TYR A 135 18.63 3.27 6.24
C TYR A 135 17.38 2.94 5.43
N TRP A 136 17.22 3.59 4.32
CA TRP A 136 16.27 3.23 3.27
C TRP A 136 17.01 3.02 1.97
N GLY A 137 16.62 2.01 1.20
CA GLY A 137 17.18 1.82 -0.14
C GLY A 137 16.24 1.07 -1.06
N GLY A 138 16.20 1.53 -2.31
CA GLY A 138 15.34 0.94 -3.35
C GLY A 138 15.93 1.05 -4.73
N CYS A 139 15.63 0.06 -5.57
CA CYS A 139 15.98 0.10 -7.00
C CYS A 139 15.02 1.04 -7.72
N VAL A 140 15.57 1.96 -8.50
CA VAL A 140 14.81 2.90 -9.32
C VAL A 140 15.05 2.59 -10.80
N ASP A 141 13.97 2.59 -11.58
CA ASP A 141 13.97 2.34 -13.02
C ASP A 141 14.64 1.02 -13.43
N PHE A 142 14.61 -0.01 -12.56
CA PHE A 142 15.28 -1.30 -12.77
C PHE A 142 16.77 -1.19 -13.13
N SER A 143 17.42 -0.14 -12.67
CA SER A 143 18.80 0.22 -13.08
C SER A 143 19.74 0.38 -11.89
N LYS A 144 19.43 1.28 -10.96
CA LYS A 144 20.29 1.67 -9.86
C LYS A 144 19.57 1.59 -8.53
N THR A 145 20.29 1.28 -7.47
CA THR A 145 19.77 1.37 -6.11
C THR A 145 20.27 2.64 -5.45
N TYR A 146 19.32 3.40 -4.93
CA TYR A 146 19.57 4.63 -4.17
C TYR A 146 19.47 4.34 -2.68
N LEU A 147 20.46 4.76 -1.92
CA LEU A 147 20.51 4.60 -0.47
C LEU A 147 20.39 5.96 0.20
N TYR A 148 19.42 6.09 1.10
CA TYR A 148 19.20 7.27 1.93
C TYR A 148 19.37 6.93 3.41
N THR A 149 19.81 7.92 4.19
CA THR A 149 20.00 7.76 5.64
C THR A 149 19.45 8.95 6.42
N ALA A 150 19.03 8.69 7.66
CA ALA A 150 18.59 9.72 8.61
C ALA A 150 18.86 9.27 10.05
N THR A 151 19.05 10.21 10.96
CA THR A 151 19.14 9.92 12.41
C THR A 151 17.75 9.79 13.05
N ASN A 152 16.72 10.33 12.41
CA ASN A 152 15.32 10.20 12.81
C ASN A 152 14.49 9.69 11.64
N ALA A 153 13.52 8.83 11.90
CA ALA A 153 12.62 8.34 10.86
C ALA A 153 11.82 9.46 10.16
N GLU A 154 11.54 10.53 10.89
CA GLU A 154 10.86 11.73 10.38
C GLU A 154 11.76 12.57 9.46
N GLY A 155 13.05 12.25 9.40
CA GLY A 155 14.08 12.99 8.65
C GLY A 155 14.83 14.04 9.49
N PRO A 156 15.60 14.94 8.84
CA PRO A 156 15.79 14.98 7.39
C PRO A 156 16.54 13.76 6.86
N TRP A 157 16.12 13.27 5.69
CA TRP A 157 16.76 12.19 4.96
C TRP A 157 17.73 12.75 3.92
N THR A 158 18.90 12.11 3.81
CA THR A 158 19.92 12.50 2.82
C THR A 158 20.34 11.27 2.01
N ARG A 159 20.59 11.49 0.72
CA ARG A 159 21.12 10.44 -0.15
C ARG A 159 22.57 10.13 0.25
N ASN A 160 22.80 8.90 0.71
CA ASN A 160 24.11 8.43 1.16
C ASN A 160 24.92 7.84 0.00
N ALA A 161 24.27 7.08 -0.88
CA ALA A 161 24.95 6.42 -1.99
C ALA A 161 24.02 6.15 -3.18
N VAL A 162 24.64 5.93 -4.35
CA VAL A 162 24.00 5.37 -5.53
C VAL A 162 24.83 4.17 -5.98
N LEU A 163 24.23 3.00 -5.92
CA LEU A 163 24.84 1.74 -6.34
C LEU A 163 24.45 1.47 -7.81
N ASN A 164 25.45 1.24 -8.67
CA ASN A 164 25.23 0.99 -10.11
C ASN A 164 24.73 -0.44 -10.37
N LYS A 165 23.77 -0.89 -9.58
CA LYS A 165 23.12 -2.18 -9.65
C LYS A 165 21.72 -2.05 -9.07
N CYS A 166 20.75 -2.66 -9.73
CA CYS A 166 19.42 -2.81 -9.17
C CYS A 166 19.40 -3.97 -8.19
N TYR A 167 19.29 -3.71 -6.90
CA TYR A 167 18.86 -4.71 -5.94
C TYR A 167 17.34 -4.75 -5.98
N TYR A 168 16.83 -5.58 -6.88
CA TYR A 168 15.41 -5.68 -7.17
C TYR A 168 14.65 -6.28 -5.98
N ASP A 169 13.59 -5.62 -5.52
CA ASP A 169 12.69 -6.03 -4.44
C ASP A 169 13.45 -6.48 -3.17
N ALA A 170 14.34 -5.61 -2.71
CA ALA A 170 15.36 -5.97 -1.76
C ALA A 170 14.93 -5.87 -0.29
N GLY A 171 15.51 -6.75 0.54
CA GLY A 171 15.50 -6.68 2.01
C GLY A 171 16.92 -6.50 2.56
N LEU A 172 17.09 -5.60 3.52
CA LEU A 172 18.36 -5.34 4.20
C LEU A 172 18.40 -6.03 5.56
N LEU A 173 19.46 -6.82 5.81
CA LEU A 173 19.86 -7.27 7.14
C LEU A 173 21.09 -6.46 7.58
N ILE A 174 21.03 -5.90 8.77
CA ILE A 174 22.21 -5.41 9.50
C ILE A 174 22.47 -6.42 10.60
N ASP A 175 23.54 -7.22 10.43
CA ASP A 175 23.86 -8.32 11.33
C ASP A 175 24.42 -7.83 12.69
N ASP A 176 24.63 -8.73 13.64
CA ASP A 176 25.09 -8.42 15.00
C ASP A 176 26.45 -7.74 15.03
N ASP A 177 27.31 -8.03 14.05
CA ASP A 177 28.63 -7.39 13.86
C ASP A 177 28.56 -6.09 13.05
N ASN A 178 27.35 -5.61 12.71
CA ASN A 178 27.05 -4.46 11.86
C ASN A 178 27.38 -4.65 10.37
N THR A 179 27.68 -5.84 9.91
CA THR A 179 27.78 -6.12 8.47
C THR A 179 26.41 -6.00 7.82
N MET A 180 26.37 -5.36 6.66
CA MET A 180 25.15 -5.14 5.88
C MET A 180 25.04 -6.18 4.77
N TYR A 181 23.90 -6.87 4.74
CA TYR A 181 23.57 -7.84 3.69
C TYR A 181 22.24 -7.47 3.03
N ILE A 182 22.19 -7.54 1.71
CA ILE A 182 20.96 -7.33 0.92
C ILE A 182 20.56 -8.63 0.28
N ALA A 183 19.35 -9.14 0.57
CA ALA A 183 18.69 -10.18 -0.21
C ALA A 183 17.86 -9.53 -1.31
N TYR A 184 17.95 -10.02 -2.55
CA TYR A 184 17.30 -9.39 -3.71
C TYR A 184 17.17 -10.35 -4.89
N GLY A 185 16.36 -9.98 -5.86
CA GLY A 185 16.22 -10.67 -7.14
C GLY A 185 14.80 -11.16 -7.43
N SER A 186 14.63 -11.77 -8.61
CA SER A 186 13.39 -12.43 -9.02
C SER A 186 13.72 -13.78 -9.64
N GLY A 187 13.04 -14.84 -9.23
CA GLY A 187 13.30 -16.23 -9.63
C GLY A 187 14.59 -16.82 -9.06
N THR A 188 15.72 -16.21 -9.28
CA THR A 188 16.98 -16.49 -8.55
C THR A 188 17.26 -15.38 -7.57
N LEU A 189 17.31 -15.75 -6.30
CA LEU A 189 17.62 -14.83 -5.21
C LEU A 189 19.12 -14.79 -4.96
N HIS A 190 19.61 -13.59 -4.69
CA HIS A 190 21.01 -13.29 -4.40
C HIS A 190 21.11 -12.67 -3.01
N VAL A 191 22.27 -12.81 -2.40
CA VAL A 191 22.68 -12.02 -1.25
C VAL A 191 23.95 -11.25 -1.61
N ALA A 192 23.90 -9.94 -1.37
CA ALA A 192 25.06 -9.06 -1.48
C ALA A 192 25.51 -8.61 -0.10
N GLN A 193 26.81 -8.57 0.14
CA GLN A 193 27.43 -7.89 1.28
C GLN A 193 27.85 -6.49 0.83
N LEU A 194 27.49 -5.49 1.61
CA LEU A 194 27.91 -4.10 1.39
C LEU A 194 29.13 -3.72 2.24
N SER A 195 29.81 -2.64 1.84
CA SER A 195 30.77 -1.95 2.69
C SER A 195 30.11 -1.41 3.97
N PRO A 196 30.86 -1.15 5.05
CA PRO A 196 30.29 -0.71 6.33
C PRO A 196 29.44 0.55 6.27
N ASP A 197 29.70 1.44 5.32
CA ASP A 197 28.93 2.66 5.03
C ASP A 197 27.76 2.45 4.06
N GLY A 198 27.62 1.24 3.49
CA GLY A 198 26.60 0.90 2.50
C GLY A 198 26.85 1.42 1.09
N SER A 199 28.01 2.08 0.84
CA SER A 199 28.24 2.81 -0.43
C SER A 199 28.68 1.93 -1.59
N ARG A 200 29.10 0.68 -1.37
CA ARG A 200 29.54 -0.25 -2.43
C ARG A 200 29.25 -1.70 -2.08
N GLU A 201 29.10 -2.52 -3.11
CA GLU A 201 29.07 -3.97 -2.99
C GLU A 201 30.48 -4.51 -2.71
N VAL A 202 30.62 -5.39 -1.74
CA VAL A 202 31.87 -6.12 -1.43
C VAL A 202 31.90 -7.43 -2.21
N LYS A 203 30.78 -8.19 -2.13
CA LYS A 203 30.57 -9.42 -2.89
C LYS A 203 29.07 -9.69 -3.05
N SER A 204 28.70 -10.52 -4.01
CA SER A 204 27.34 -10.98 -4.20
C SER A 204 27.34 -12.41 -4.75
N GLU A 205 26.43 -13.23 -4.25
CA GLU A 205 26.31 -14.63 -4.63
C GLU A 205 24.84 -14.99 -4.87
N ALA A 206 24.57 -15.86 -5.84
CA ALA A 206 23.26 -16.51 -5.99
C ALA A 206 23.11 -17.53 -4.83
N VAL A 207 22.07 -17.39 -4.05
CA VAL A 207 21.86 -18.21 -2.84
C VAL A 207 20.72 -19.20 -2.97
N PHE A 208 19.76 -18.93 -3.86
CA PHE A 208 18.62 -19.81 -4.08
C PHE A 208 18.02 -19.57 -5.45
N THR A 209 17.67 -20.64 -6.16
CA THR A 209 16.90 -20.56 -7.40
C THR A 209 15.53 -21.23 -7.15
N ALA A 210 14.47 -20.52 -7.52
CA ALA A 210 13.11 -21.00 -7.38
C ALA A 210 12.92 -22.33 -8.15
N PRO A 211 12.33 -23.35 -7.52
CA PRO A 211 12.03 -24.60 -8.21
C PRO A 211 10.95 -24.39 -9.28
N PRO A 212 10.85 -25.26 -10.30
CA PRO A 212 9.97 -25.05 -11.46
C PRO A 212 8.48 -24.87 -11.16
N ASN A 213 8.02 -25.36 -10.01
CA ASN A 213 6.64 -25.21 -9.53
C ASN A 213 6.39 -23.85 -8.84
N ILE A 214 7.44 -23.08 -8.56
CA ILE A 214 7.39 -21.72 -8.02
C ILE A 214 8.11 -20.83 -9.02
N ARG A 215 7.38 -20.23 -9.96
CA ARG A 215 7.97 -19.55 -11.14
C ARG A 215 8.70 -18.27 -10.81
N SER A 216 8.25 -17.54 -9.78
CA SER A 216 8.83 -16.25 -9.38
C SER A 216 8.93 -16.20 -7.86
N LEU A 217 10.08 -15.80 -7.35
CA LEU A 217 10.28 -15.43 -5.95
C LEU A 217 10.91 -14.05 -5.95
N GLU A 218 10.24 -13.08 -5.33
CA GLU A 218 10.69 -11.69 -5.25
C GLU A 218 10.27 -11.06 -3.92
N GLY A 219 10.33 -9.75 -3.73
CA GLY A 219 9.84 -9.09 -2.51
C GLY A 219 10.61 -9.46 -1.24
N SER A 220 11.93 -9.66 -1.33
CA SER A 220 12.75 -10.17 -0.24
C SER A 220 12.70 -9.30 1.02
N ARG A 221 12.58 -9.95 2.20
CA ARG A 221 12.82 -9.34 3.51
C ARG A 221 13.81 -10.22 4.27
N PHE A 222 14.89 -9.64 4.80
CA PHE A 222 16.01 -10.40 5.31
C PHE A 222 16.18 -10.22 6.81
N TYR A 223 16.17 -11.34 7.56
CA TYR A 223 16.19 -11.35 9.02
C TYR A 223 17.21 -12.34 9.56
N LYS A 224 17.69 -12.07 10.79
CA LYS A 224 18.38 -13.04 11.64
C LYS A 224 17.57 -13.25 12.92
N VAL A 225 17.17 -14.48 13.19
CA VAL A 225 16.37 -14.84 14.37
C VAL A 225 16.99 -16.09 15.01
N ASN A 226 17.32 -16.02 16.30
CA ASN A 226 17.91 -17.12 17.06
C ASN A 226 19.13 -17.76 16.36
N GLY A 227 19.98 -16.93 15.75
CA GLY A 227 21.20 -17.36 15.05
C GLY A 227 21.00 -17.90 13.64
N ASN A 228 19.77 -18.08 13.18
CA ASN A 228 19.46 -18.51 11.82
C ASN A 228 19.12 -17.29 10.93
N TYR A 229 19.39 -17.43 9.64
CA TYR A 229 19.11 -16.42 8.62
C TYR A 229 17.86 -16.78 7.84
N TYR A 230 16.97 -15.81 7.63
CA TYR A 230 15.68 -16.00 6.97
C TYR A 230 15.49 -14.95 5.88
N ILE A 231 15.12 -15.41 4.68
CA ILE A 231 14.62 -14.53 3.62
C ILE A 231 13.14 -14.86 3.42
N PHE A 232 12.29 -13.90 3.75
CA PHE A 232 10.87 -13.94 3.39
C PHE A 232 10.77 -13.45 1.97
N THR A 233 10.03 -14.15 1.12
CA THR A 233 10.00 -13.88 -0.31
C THR A 233 8.63 -14.20 -0.90
N ASP A 234 8.15 -13.29 -1.70
CA ASP A 234 6.84 -13.34 -2.32
C ASP A 234 6.82 -14.22 -3.58
N HIS A 235 5.72 -14.88 -3.82
CA HIS A 235 5.32 -15.43 -5.11
C HIS A 235 4.01 -14.76 -5.52
N PRO A 236 4.09 -13.64 -6.27
CA PRO A 236 2.92 -12.84 -6.56
C PRO A 236 1.91 -13.58 -7.44
N PRO A 237 0.60 -13.31 -7.28
CA PRO A 237 0.01 -12.38 -6.30
C PRO A 237 -0.58 -13.06 -5.05
N ASN A 238 -0.19 -14.27 -4.68
CA ASN A 238 -1.00 -15.07 -3.78
C ASN A 238 -0.23 -15.93 -2.76
N ALA A 239 1.11 -15.82 -2.67
CA ALA A 239 1.87 -16.64 -1.74
C ALA A 239 3.12 -15.94 -1.18
N GLU A 240 3.48 -16.32 0.04
CA GLU A 240 4.74 -15.97 0.70
C GLU A 240 5.47 -17.25 1.09
N TYR A 241 6.76 -17.29 0.80
CA TYR A 241 7.67 -18.36 1.18
C TYR A 241 8.75 -17.84 2.11
N VAL A 242 9.34 -18.76 2.86
CA VAL A 242 10.45 -18.45 3.75
C VAL A 242 11.63 -19.36 3.40
N LEU A 243 12.77 -18.76 3.16
CA LEU A 243 14.03 -19.46 3.05
C LEU A 243 14.75 -19.40 4.40
N LYS A 244 15.35 -20.50 4.84
CA LYS A 244 16.10 -20.60 6.09
C LYS A 244 17.49 -21.16 5.85
N SER A 245 18.50 -20.50 6.42
CA SER A 245 19.86 -20.98 6.53
C SER A 245 20.32 -21.03 7.99
N THR A 246 21.00 -22.11 8.39
CA THR A 246 21.65 -22.26 9.70
C THR A 246 23.15 -21.99 9.63
N SER A 247 23.72 -21.78 8.44
CA SER A 247 25.16 -21.67 8.21
C SER A 247 25.64 -20.23 8.06
N GLY A 248 24.79 -19.32 7.58
CA GLY A 248 25.17 -17.92 7.37
C GLY A 248 24.30 -17.21 6.33
N PRO A 249 24.56 -15.91 6.07
CA PRO A 249 23.74 -15.10 5.18
C PRO A 249 23.82 -15.54 3.71
N PHE A 250 24.86 -16.28 3.32
CA PHE A 250 25.02 -16.83 1.96
C PHE A 250 24.50 -18.26 1.79
N GLY A 251 23.81 -18.80 2.80
CA GLY A 251 23.22 -20.14 2.71
C GLY A 251 24.15 -21.27 3.17
N PRO A 252 23.85 -22.53 2.82
CA PRO A 252 22.72 -22.93 1.95
C PRO A 252 21.35 -22.67 2.57
N TYR A 253 20.36 -22.44 1.71
CA TYR A 253 18.97 -22.19 2.12
C TYR A 253 18.06 -23.38 1.78
N THR A 254 17.11 -23.62 2.68
CA THR A 254 15.93 -24.47 2.43
C THR A 254 14.69 -23.61 2.42
N ILE A 255 13.64 -24.03 1.67
CA ILE A 255 12.42 -23.25 1.49
C ILE A 255 11.20 -23.95 2.10
N ARG A 256 10.28 -23.18 2.69
CA ARG A 256 8.93 -23.61 3.08
C ARG A 256 7.91 -22.51 2.77
N PRO A 257 6.65 -22.88 2.47
CA PRO A 257 5.57 -21.90 2.37
C PRO A 257 5.26 -21.32 3.76
N LEU A 258 4.93 -20.03 3.81
CA LEU A 258 4.37 -19.36 4.98
C LEU A 258 2.86 -19.22 4.83
N VAL A 259 2.41 -18.71 3.70
CA VAL A 259 1.02 -18.58 3.31
C VAL A 259 0.90 -18.80 1.80
N VAL A 260 -0.10 -19.55 1.36
CA VAL A 260 -0.38 -19.80 -0.06
C VAL A 260 -1.90 -19.78 -0.25
N GLU A 261 -2.37 -18.92 -1.15
CA GLU A 261 -3.79 -18.81 -1.52
C GLU A 261 -4.73 -18.70 -0.31
N ALA A 262 -4.31 -17.98 0.73
CA ALA A 262 -5.14 -17.80 1.91
C ALA A 262 -6.35 -16.91 1.58
N THR A 263 -7.50 -17.28 2.14
CA THR A 263 -8.69 -16.44 2.07
C THR A 263 -8.40 -15.11 2.78
N PRO A 264 -8.60 -13.94 2.13
CA PRO A 264 -8.32 -12.65 2.71
C PRO A 264 -9.33 -12.26 3.81
N PRO A 265 -8.99 -11.30 4.69
CA PRO A 265 -9.88 -10.85 5.76
C PRO A 265 -11.07 -10.01 5.28
N ILE A 266 -11.02 -9.51 4.05
CA ILE A 266 -12.14 -8.77 3.43
C ILE A 266 -12.54 -9.42 2.10
N PRO A 267 -13.87 -9.58 1.85
CA PRO A 267 -14.36 -10.20 0.63
C PRO A 267 -13.94 -9.44 -0.64
N GLY A 268 -13.56 -10.17 -1.67
CA GLY A 268 -13.21 -9.62 -2.98
C GLY A 268 -11.75 -9.17 -3.12
N ALA A 269 -10.97 -9.20 -2.04
CA ALA A 269 -9.53 -8.93 -2.08
C ALA A 269 -8.73 -10.19 -2.50
N GLY A 270 -7.47 -9.99 -2.85
CA GLY A 270 -6.49 -11.04 -3.09
C GLY A 270 -5.97 -11.68 -1.79
N SER A 271 -5.23 -12.79 -1.94
CA SER A 271 -4.54 -13.44 -0.82
C SER A 271 -3.48 -12.51 -0.20
N PRO A 272 -3.30 -12.51 1.13
CA PRO A 272 -2.20 -11.77 1.75
C PRO A 272 -0.83 -12.31 1.31
N HIS A 273 0.06 -11.41 0.90
CA HIS A 273 1.40 -11.75 0.43
C HIS A 273 2.39 -10.57 0.62
N GLN A 274 3.65 -10.77 0.28
CA GLN A 274 4.78 -9.81 0.32
C GLN A 274 4.79 -8.96 1.60
N GLY A 275 5.22 -9.58 2.68
CA GLY A 275 5.21 -8.95 3.99
C GLY A 275 6.52 -9.02 4.76
N GLY A 276 6.49 -8.47 5.95
CA GLY A 276 7.60 -8.46 6.88
C GLY A 276 7.19 -8.90 8.28
N ILE A 277 8.18 -9.40 9.05
CA ILE A 277 7.96 -9.80 10.43
C ILE A 277 8.50 -8.76 11.41
N VAL A 278 7.84 -8.66 12.56
CA VAL A 278 8.28 -7.78 13.63
C VAL A 278 7.97 -8.41 14.99
N GLN A 279 8.91 -8.26 15.93
CA GLN A 279 8.73 -8.68 17.31
C GLN A 279 8.31 -7.50 18.19
N THR A 280 7.27 -7.70 19.00
CA THR A 280 6.88 -6.72 20.02
C THR A 280 7.90 -6.70 21.19
N GLN A 281 7.83 -5.68 22.04
CA GLN A 281 8.64 -5.63 23.27
C GLN A 281 8.25 -6.71 24.31
N ARG A 282 7.13 -7.42 24.13
CA ARG A 282 6.71 -8.57 24.94
C ARG A 282 7.28 -9.90 24.43
N GLY A 283 7.93 -9.89 23.26
CA GLY A 283 8.44 -11.10 22.61
C GLY A 283 7.49 -11.75 21.61
N ASP A 284 6.24 -11.29 21.50
CA ASP A 284 5.26 -11.79 20.53
C ASP A 284 5.65 -11.37 19.12
N TRP A 285 5.48 -12.26 18.13
CA TRP A 285 5.78 -11.99 16.74
C TRP A 285 4.52 -11.75 15.94
N TYR A 286 4.64 -10.88 14.96
CA TYR A 286 3.60 -10.55 13.98
C TYR A 286 4.17 -10.52 12.58
N TYR A 287 3.35 -10.91 11.63
CA TYR A 287 3.61 -10.76 10.20
C TYR A 287 2.60 -9.76 9.64
N MET A 288 3.10 -8.74 8.98
CA MET A 288 2.31 -7.75 8.25
C MET A 288 2.52 -7.97 6.77
N ALA A 289 1.44 -8.17 6.03
CA ALA A 289 1.40 -8.34 4.59
C ALA A 289 0.48 -7.30 3.96
N PHE A 290 0.34 -7.28 2.66
CA PHE A 290 -0.75 -6.58 2.00
C PHE A 290 -1.65 -7.55 1.22
N ILE A 291 -2.83 -7.07 0.86
CA ILE A 291 -3.81 -7.72 -0.01
C ILE A 291 -4.07 -6.82 -1.22
N ASP A 292 -4.21 -7.40 -2.40
CA ASP A 292 -4.71 -6.69 -3.57
C ASP A 292 -6.20 -6.42 -3.39
N ALA A 293 -6.57 -5.16 -3.26
CA ALA A 293 -7.92 -4.71 -2.90
C ALA A 293 -8.41 -3.57 -3.81
N TYR A 294 -8.16 -3.70 -5.12
CA TYR A 294 -8.56 -2.68 -6.10
C TYR A 294 -10.09 -2.50 -6.16
N PRO A 295 -10.55 -1.25 -6.25
CA PRO A 295 -9.87 -0.01 -6.62
C PRO A 295 -9.10 0.69 -5.49
N GLY A 296 -9.17 0.18 -4.25
CA GLY A 296 -8.51 0.77 -3.08
C GLY A 296 -6.98 0.64 -3.08
N GLY A 297 -6.40 -0.22 -3.95
CA GLY A 297 -4.97 -0.49 -4.04
C GLY A 297 -4.54 -1.68 -3.21
N ARG A 298 -3.30 -1.67 -2.71
CA ARG A 298 -2.67 -2.76 -1.96
C ARG A 298 -2.64 -2.41 -0.47
N ILE A 299 -3.46 -3.09 0.31
CA ILE A 299 -3.88 -2.68 1.65
C ILE A 299 -3.27 -3.58 2.73
N PRO A 300 -2.60 -3.03 3.78
CA PRO A 300 -1.93 -3.81 4.81
C PRO A 300 -2.86 -4.55 5.76
N VAL A 301 -2.50 -5.82 6.04
CA VAL A 301 -3.15 -6.70 7.00
C VAL A 301 -2.14 -7.29 7.97
N LEU A 302 -2.57 -7.61 9.20
CA LEU A 302 -1.71 -8.08 10.28
C LEU A 302 -2.19 -9.42 10.84
N ALA A 303 -1.29 -10.37 11.06
CA ALA A 303 -1.57 -11.62 11.75
C ALA A 303 -0.49 -11.97 12.79
N PRO A 304 -0.83 -12.64 13.89
CA PRO A 304 0.13 -13.22 14.81
C PRO A 304 0.94 -14.33 14.14
N LEU A 305 2.22 -14.44 14.54
CA LEU A 305 3.16 -15.44 14.04
C LEU A 305 3.84 -16.13 15.22
N LYS A 306 4.03 -17.44 15.11
CA LYS A 306 4.79 -18.26 16.06
C LYS A 306 5.93 -18.97 15.36
N TRP A 307 6.92 -19.36 16.13
CA TRP A 307 8.04 -20.18 15.68
C TRP A 307 7.84 -21.60 16.18
N ASN A 308 7.92 -22.61 15.30
CA ASN A 308 7.88 -24.00 15.71
C ASN A 308 9.23 -24.48 16.29
N ALA A 309 9.26 -25.71 16.80
CA ALA A 309 10.47 -26.28 17.40
C ALA A 309 11.66 -26.36 16.44
N ASP A 310 11.41 -26.52 15.15
CA ASP A 310 12.44 -26.58 14.10
C ASP A 310 12.89 -25.18 13.66
N GLY A 311 12.36 -24.10 14.28
CA GLY A 311 12.69 -22.70 13.97
C GLY A 311 12.10 -22.23 12.65
N TRP A 312 10.91 -22.69 12.25
CA TRP A 312 10.15 -22.15 11.12
C TRP A 312 9.01 -21.29 11.61
N PRO A 313 8.74 -20.15 10.95
CA PRO A 313 7.59 -19.32 11.28
C PRO A 313 6.29 -19.98 10.81
N GLN A 314 5.23 -19.77 11.58
CA GLN A 314 3.87 -20.23 11.30
C GLN A 314 2.88 -19.13 11.64
N LEU A 315 2.00 -18.79 10.71
CA LEU A 315 0.92 -17.83 10.95
C LEU A 315 -0.20 -18.46 11.80
N GLU A 316 -0.76 -17.69 12.69
CA GLU A 316 -1.96 -18.10 13.45
C GLU A 316 -3.23 -17.84 12.60
N ILE A 317 -3.37 -18.61 11.53
CA ILE A 317 -4.55 -18.61 10.65
C ILE A 317 -5.26 -19.96 10.74
N ALA A 318 -6.59 -19.97 10.64
CA ALA A 318 -7.40 -21.19 10.71
C ALA A 318 -7.98 -21.52 9.33
N ASN A 319 -7.86 -22.80 8.91
CA ASN A 319 -8.39 -23.26 7.63
C ASN A 319 -7.92 -22.43 6.43
N ASN A 320 -6.66 -22.05 6.42
CA ASN A 320 -6.05 -21.17 5.41
C ASN A 320 -6.82 -19.85 5.22
N THR A 321 -7.42 -19.32 6.30
CA THR A 321 -8.17 -18.06 6.28
C THR A 321 -7.48 -17.04 7.19
N TRP A 322 -7.13 -15.90 6.64
CA TRP A 322 -6.61 -14.78 7.42
C TRP A 322 -7.72 -14.19 8.29
N GLY A 323 -7.48 -14.05 9.57
CA GLY A 323 -8.50 -13.58 10.51
C GLY A 323 -8.97 -12.15 10.20
N ALA A 324 -10.28 -11.96 10.17
CA ALA A 324 -10.88 -10.63 10.11
C ALA A 324 -10.59 -9.82 11.39
N SER A 325 -10.25 -10.49 12.50
CA SER A 325 -9.84 -9.85 13.74
C SER A 325 -8.92 -10.75 14.55
N TYR A 326 -8.05 -10.12 15.35
CA TYR A 326 -7.17 -10.77 16.33
C TYR A 326 -7.09 -9.93 17.61
N ALA A 327 -6.62 -10.53 18.71
CA ALA A 327 -6.30 -9.78 19.92
C ALA A 327 -5.21 -8.73 19.66
N TYR A 328 -5.36 -7.54 20.26
CA TYR A 328 -4.35 -6.48 20.10
C TYR A 328 -2.95 -6.97 20.47
N PRO A 329 -1.92 -6.66 19.66
CA PRO A 329 -0.53 -6.99 19.95
C PRO A 329 -0.05 -6.42 21.29
N LEU A 330 -0.46 -5.20 21.56
CA LEU A 330 -0.10 -4.41 22.73
C LEU A 330 -1.32 -3.65 23.22
N THR A 331 -1.21 -2.91 24.32
CA THR A 331 -2.23 -1.98 24.76
C THR A 331 -2.52 -0.95 23.65
N PRO A 332 -3.77 -0.76 23.23
CA PRO A 332 -4.11 0.18 22.18
C PRO A 332 -3.57 1.59 22.44
N HIS A 333 -2.92 2.18 21.44
CA HIS A 333 -2.30 3.49 21.53
C HIS A 333 -2.60 4.32 20.27
N ARG A 334 -3.69 5.07 20.30
CA ARG A 334 -4.10 5.91 19.17
C ARG A 334 -3.15 7.10 19.00
N LEU A 335 -2.69 7.35 17.78
CA LEU A 335 -1.78 8.43 17.39
C LEU A 335 -2.47 9.59 16.64
N GLY A 336 -3.78 9.62 16.63
CA GLY A 336 -4.62 10.55 15.86
C GLY A 336 -5.49 9.80 14.86
N ALA A 337 -6.36 10.53 14.18
CA ALA A 337 -7.19 10.00 13.11
C ALA A 337 -6.51 10.25 11.75
N LEU A 338 -6.76 9.36 10.78
CA LEU A 338 -6.37 9.56 9.38
C LEU A 338 -7.39 10.47 8.65
N THR A 339 -8.56 10.68 9.24
CA THR A 339 -9.60 11.61 8.78
C THR A 339 -9.51 12.94 9.51
N GLY A 340 -10.14 13.98 8.96
CA GLY A 340 -10.20 15.29 9.55
C GLY A 340 -10.14 16.40 8.53
N THR A 341 -9.87 17.62 8.98
CA THR A 341 -9.76 18.79 8.11
C THR A 341 -8.36 19.36 8.18
N ASP A 342 -7.64 19.34 7.05
CA ASP A 342 -6.42 20.10 6.87
C ASP A 342 -6.77 21.50 6.35
N ARG A 343 -6.29 22.52 7.02
CA ARG A 343 -6.47 23.94 6.66
C ARG A 343 -5.21 24.55 6.05
N PHE A 344 -4.18 23.73 5.83
CA PHE A 344 -2.90 24.13 5.25
C PHE A 344 -2.22 25.29 5.99
N HIS A 345 -2.33 25.31 7.32
CA HIS A 345 -1.78 26.38 8.17
C HIS A 345 -0.30 26.18 8.52
N GLY A 346 0.33 25.09 8.12
CA GLY A 346 1.73 24.80 8.43
C GLY A 346 2.71 25.55 7.52
N ALA A 347 3.99 25.54 7.90
CA ALA A 347 5.08 26.02 7.04
C ALA A 347 5.42 25.01 5.92
N LYS A 348 4.91 23.77 6.01
CA LYS A 348 5.07 22.68 5.06
C LYS A 348 3.83 21.81 5.06
N LEU A 349 3.61 21.08 3.98
CA LEU A 349 2.56 20.06 3.88
C LEU A 349 2.77 18.97 4.94
N GLY A 350 1.67 18.42 5.43
CA GLY A 350 1.70 17.25 6.29
C GLY A 350 2.22 16.01 5.54
N PRO A 351 2.78 15.01 6.27
CA PRO A 351 3.41 13.86 5.63
C PRO A 351 2.42 12.88 4.96
N GLN A 352 1.12 13.12 5.03
CA GLN A 352 0.09 12.39 4.28
C GLN A 352 -0.09 12.90 2.84
N TRP A 353 0.52 14.05 2.50
CA TRP A 353 0.42 14.66 1.18
C TRP A 353 1.58 14.26 0.29
N GLU A 354 1.26 13.91 -0.96
CA GLU A 354 2.22 13.56 -1.99
C GLU A 354 1.80 14.17 -3.33
N TRP A 355 2.75 14.76 -4.03
CA TRP A 355 2.53 15.31 -5.36
C TRP A 355 2.54 14.20 -6.41
N ASN A 356 1.74 14.33 -7.45
CA ASN A 356 1.90 13.57 -8.67
C ASN A 356 3.20 14.03 -9.36
N HIS A 357 4.28 13.23 -9.27
CA HIS A 357 5.65 13.61 -9.63
C HIS A 357 6.22 14.74 -8.74
N ASN A 358 7.41 15.26 -9.08
CA ASN A 358 7.98 16.40 -8.33
C ASN A 358 7.24 17.70 -8.66
N PRO A 359 6.89 18.51 -7.66
CA PRO A 359 6.27 19.79 -7.91
C PRO A 359 7.26 20.84 -8.41
N ASP A 360 6.77 21.84 -9.12
CA ASP A 360 7.44 23.12 -9.26
C ASP A 360 7.19 23.96 -7.99
N ASN A 361 8.19 24.04 -7.14
CA ASN A 361 8.09 24.72 -5.84
C ASN A 361 7.93 26.24 -5.96
N THR A 362 8.05 26.82 -7.14
CA THR A 362 7.77 28.25 -7.39
C THR A 362 6.30 28.53 -7.67
N LYS A 363 5.50 27.48 -7.86
CA LYS A 363 4.11 27.53 -8.30
C LYS A 363 3.10 27.13 -7.22
N TRP A 364 3.54 26.93 -5.99
CA TRP A 364 2.65 26.70 -4.87
C TRP A 364 3.19 27.32 -3.58
N SER A 365 2.30 27.56 -2.64
CA SER A 365 2.67 28.08 -1.31
C SER A 365 1.59 27.76 -0.27
N LEU A 366 2.00 27.82 1.00
CA LEU A 366 1.10 27.70 2.16
C LEU A 366 1.05 29.08 2.87
N SER A 367 -0.04 29.81 2.62
CA SER A 367 -0.31 31.07 3.30
C SER A 367 -1.81 31.23 3.43
N HIS A 368 -2.35 30.95 4.62
CA HIS A 368 -3.78 30.96 4.89
C HIS A 368 -4.57 29.99 3.96
N GLY A 369 -3.99 28.82 3.69
CA GLY A 369 -4.46 27.82 2.75
C GLY A 369 -3.36 27.36 1.79
N LEU A 370 -3.70 26.44 0.91
CA LEU A 370 -2.86 26.00 -0.20
C LEU A 370 -3.15 26.90 -1.42
N THR A 371 -2.15 27.63 -1.86
CA THR A 371 -2.20 28.37 -3.13
C THR A 371 -1.55 27.52 -4.22
N LEU A 372 -2.25 27.32 -5.33
CA LEU A 372 -1.74 26.66 -6.54
C LEU A 372 -1.80 27.65 -7.71
N LYS A 373 -0.64 27.97 -8.27
CA LYS A 373 -0.51 28.69 -9.55
C LYS A 373 -0.45 27.68 -10.68
N THR A 374 -0.98 28.02 -11.84
CA THR A 374 -0.84 27.16 -13.02
C THR A 374 0.64 26.93 -13.31
N ALA A 375 1.05 25.66 -13.38
CA ALA A 375 2.44 25.24 -13.57
C ALA A 375 2.68 24.61 -14.96
N THR A 376 1.61 24.23 -15.66
CA THR A 376 1.66 23.57 -16.97
C THR A 376 0.58 24.15 -17.87
N VAL A 377 0.88 24.33 -19.16
CA VAL A 377 -0.10 24.56 -20.21
C VAL A 377 -0.38 23.22 -20.88
N THR A 378 -1.57 22.71 -20.65
CA THR A 378 -2.00 21.37 -21.11
C THR A 378 -3.54 21.27 -21.06
N ASP A 379 -4.11 20.35 -21.80
CA ASP A 379 -5.50 19.89 -21.64
C ASP A 379 -5.58 18.52 -20.94
N ASP A 380 -4.43 18.00 -20.49
CA ASP A 380 -4.26 16.68 -19.93
C ASP A 380 -3.91 16.75 -18.43
N LEU A 381 -4.82 16.29 -17.58
CA LEU A 381 -4.60 16.23 -16.12
C LEU A 381 -3.38 15.39 -15.74
N TYR A 382 -3.07 14.33 -16.51
CA TYR A 382 -1.90 13.48 -16.24
C TYR A 382 -0.57 14.20 -16.50
N SER A 383 -0.59 15.24 -17.34
CA SER A 383 0.55 16.11 -17.61
C SER A 383 0.57 17.37 -16.73
N ALA A 384 -0.46 17.59 -15.91
CA ALA A 384 -0.59 18.76 -15.06
C ALA A 384 0.31 18.67 -13.84
N ARG A 385 1.40 19.47 -13.85
CA ARG A 385 2.32 19.59 -12.71
C ARG A 385 1.63 20.26 -11.51
N ASN A 386 2.10 19.96 -10.32
CA ASN A 386 1.52 20.44 -9.05
C ASN A 386 0.10 19.93 -8.77
N THR A 387 -0.19 18.71 -9.20
CA THR A 387 -1.36 17.95 -8.74
C THR A 387 -1.03 17.32 -7.39
N LEU A 388 -1.68 17.81 -6.32
CA LEU A 388 -1.44 17.39 -4.93
C LEU A 388 -2.40 16.27 -4.54
N THR A 389 -1.89 15.12 -4.09
CA THR A 389 -2.69 13.94 -3.84
C THR A 389 -2.74 13.53 -2.38
N HIS A 390 -3.86 12.94 -1.98
CA HIS A 390 -4.10 12.27 -0.71
C HIS A 390 -4.68 10.88 -0.98
N ARG A 391 -4.24 9.85 -0.25
CA ARG A 391 -4.82 8.50 -0.39
C ARG A 391 -6.31 8.50 -0.04
N THR A 392 -7.08 7.68 -0.73
CA THR A 392 -8.43 7.33 -0.31
C THR A 392 -8.37 6.44 0.93
N LEU A 393 -9.36 6.55 1.81
CA LEU A 393 -9.48 5.72 3.02
C LEU A 393 -10.71 4.81 2.88
N GLY A 394 -10.52 3.52 3.09
CA GLY A 394 -11.60 2.53 2.98
C GLY A 394 -12.43 2.36 4.26
N PRO A 395 -13.57 1.67 4.14
CA PRO A 395 -14.14 1.06 2.93
C PRO A 395 -14.69 2.08 1.93
N SER A 396 -15.02 3.28 2.38
CA SER A 396 -15.40 4.43 1.56
C SER A 396 -14.96 5.71 2.25
N SER A 397 -14.73 6.76 1.47
CA SER A 397 -14.38 8.06 2.01
C SER A 397 -14.88 9.20 1.14
N THR A 398 -15.02 10.35 1.76
CA THR A 398 -15.44 11.58 1.12
C THR A 398 -14.41 12.66 1.37
N ALA A 399 -13.88 13.24 0.29
CA ALA A 399 -13.06 14.43 0.32
C ALA A 399 -13.88 15.66 -0.09
N THR A 400 -13.70 16.77 0.62
CA THR A 400 -14.32 18.05 0.29
C THR A 400 -13.25 19.15 0.37
N ILE A 401 -13.10 19.92 -0.70
CA ILE A 401 -12.23 21.11 -0.70
C ILE A 401 -13.08 22.38 -0.72
N LEU A 402 -12.56 23.45 -0.11
CA LEU A 402 -13.06 24.82 -0.28
C LEU A 402 -12.06 25.56 -1.17
N LEU A 403 -12.46 25.83 -2.40
CA LEU A 403 -11.66 26.47 -3.43
C LEU A 403 -12.15 27.91 -3.65
N ASP A 404 -11.21 28.86 -3.81
CA ASP A 404 -11.45 30.24 -4.23
C ASP A 404 -10.88 30.40 -5.64
N ASP A 405 -11.76 30.69 -6.61
CA ASP A 405 -11.48 30.78 -8.04
C ASP A 405 -11.25 32.21 -8.54
N SER A 406 -11.27 33.19 -7.65
CA SER A 406 -11.26 34.63 -8.00
C SER A 406 -10.04 35.07 -8.82
N ALA A 407 -8.90 34.36 -8.68
CA ALA A 407 -7.66 34.65 -9.39
C ALA A 407 -7.39 33.72 -10.60
N MET A 408 -8.35 32.89 -10.99
CA MET A 408 -8.25 32.08 -12.22
C MET A 408 -8.21 32.99 -13.45
N GLN A 409 -7.45 32.58 -14.46
CA GLN A 409 -7.40 33.22 -15.78
C GLN A 409 -8.14 32.40 -16.84
N ASP A 410 -8.34 33.02 -18.00
CA ASP A 410 -9.01 32.37 -19.11
C ASP A 410 -8.25 31.13 -19.61
N GLY A 411 -8.91 29.99 -19.66
CA GLY A 411 -8.31 28.69 -19.95
C GLY A 411 -7.89 27.88 -18.73
N ASP A 412 -8.06 28.38 -17.52
CA ASP A 412 -7.70 27.63 -16.32
C ASP A 412 -8.73 26.54 -15.97
N ARG A 413 -8.22 25.46 -15.42
CA ARG A 413 -8.96 24.30 -14.88
C ARG A 413 -8.45 24.01 -13.47
N ALA A 414 -9.33 23.97 -12.48
CA ALA A 414 -8.95 23.68 -11.10
C ALA A 414 -10.03 22.89 -10.37
N GLY A 415 -9.65 21.94 -9.53
CA GLY A 415 -10.66 21.11 -8.87
C GLY A 415 -10.13 20.00 -7.98
N LEU A 416 -11.01 18.99 -7.82
CA LEU A 416 -10.80 17.77 -7.04
C LEU A 416 -11.07 16.55 -7.92
N ALA A 417 -10.07 15.71 -8.12
CA ALA A 417 -10.16 14.49 -8.91
C ALA A 417 -10.16 13.24 -8.03
N LEU A 418 -10.76 12.17 -8.54
CA LEU A 418 -10.41 10.78 -8.25
C LEU A 418 -9.36 10.39 -9.29
N PHE A 419 -8.10 10.27 -8.84
CA PHE A 419 -6.91 10.21 -9.68
C PHE A 419 -6.29 8.82 -9.68
N ARG A 420 -6.15 8.26 -10.86
CA ARG A 420 -5.50 7.00 -11.18
C ARG A 420 -5.25 6.97 -12.70
N ASP A 421 -4.93 5.84 -13.31
CA ASP A 421 -4.86 5.64 -14.77
C ASP A 421 -6.21 5.77 -15.52
N SER A 422 -7.32 5.61 -14.80
CA SER A 422 -8.66 6.01 -15.20
C SER A 422 -9.17 7.01 -14.17
N SER A 423 -9.48 8.23 -14.57
CA SER A 423 -9.78 9.35 -13.67
C SER A 423 -11.07 10.08 -14.04
N ALA A 424 -11.63 10.75 -13.03
CA ALA A 424 -12.71 11.72 -13.18
C ALA A 424 -12.51 12.86 -12.18
N TRP A 425 -13.07 14.04 -12.47
CA TRP A 425 -12.96 15.18 -11.57
C TRP A 425 -14.20 16.08 -11.55
N VAL A 426 -14.35 16.82 -10.45
CA VAL A 426 -15.24 17.98 -10.34
C VAL A 426 -14.38 19.23 -10.16
N GLY A 427 -14.64 20.28 -10.93
CA GLY A 427 -13.79 21.46 -10.91
C GLY A 427 -14.45 22.70 -11.48
N ILE A 428 -13.70 23.78 -11.48
CA ILE A 428 -14.04 25.04 -12.11
C ILE A 428 -13.27 25.17 -13.41
N GLU A 429 -13.99 25.53 -14.46
CA GLU A 429 -13.46 25.92 -15.74
C GLU A 429 -13.75 27.39 -15.99
N LYS A 430 -12.72 28.12 -16.44
CA LYS A 430 -12.85 29.53 -16.85
C LYS A 430 -12.56 29.67 -18.33
N ASP A 431 -13.58 30.07 -19.12
CA ASP A 431 -13.47 30.28 -20.55
C ASP A 431 -14.24 31.53 -20.99
N GLY A 432 -13.60 32.39 -21.80
CA GLY A 432 -14.20 33.60 -22.33
C GLY A 432 -14.73 34.55 -21.25
N GLY A 433 -14.12 34.55 -20.07
CA GLY A 433 -14.57 35.33 -18.91
C GLY A 433 -15.71 34.68 -18.11
N SER A 434 -16.28 33.58 -18.56
CA SER A 434 -17.33 32.83 -17.87
C SER A 434 -16.76 31.72 -17.01
N LEU A 435 -17.41 31.43 -15.88
CA LEU A 435 -17.07 30.33 -14.98
C LEU A 435 -18.20 29.31 -14.99
N LYS A 436 -17.82 28.05 -15.01
CA LYS A 436 -18.75 26.93 -14.77
C LYS A 436 -18.11 25.92 -13.81
N VAL A 437 -18.91 25.31 -12.96
CA VAL A 437 -18.56 24.05 -12.31
C VAL A 437 -18.87 22.91 -13.28
N ALA A 438 -17.90 22.02 -13.49
CA ALA A 438 -18.03 20.91 -14.42
C ALA A 438 -17.61 19.60 -13.74
N MET A 439 -18.16 18.49 -14.22
CA MET A 439 -17.63 17.15 -14.02
C MET A 439 -17.12 16.63 -15.35
N GLU A 440 -15.90 16.16 -15.35
CA GLU A 440 -15.33 15.39 -16.46
C GLU A 440 -15.01 13.96 -16.03
N ASP A 441 -15.20 13.02 -16.93
CA ASP A 441 -14.76 11.64 -16.81
C ASP A 441 -14.04 11.17 -18.07
N ASN A 442 -13.80 9.86 -18.17
CA ASN A 442 -13.11 9.27 -19.31
C ASN A 442 -11.68 9.83 -19.53
N LEU A 443 -11.02 10.32 -18.48
CA LEU A 443 -9.59 10.57 -18.52
C LEU A 443 -8.87 9.23 -18.37
N THR A 444 -8.06 8.83 -19.35
CA THR A 444 -7.44 7.49 -19.35
C THR A 444 -6.01 7.49 -19.85
N MET A 445 -5.20 6.56 -19.29
CA MET A 445 -3.89 6.18 -19.81
C MET A 445 -3.88 4.71 -20.25
N ASP A 446 -3.01 4.37 -21.20
CA ASP A 446 -2.71 2.98 -21.55
C ASP A 446 -1.73 2.33 -20.54
N HIS A 447 -1.45 1.03 -20.68
CA HIS A 447 -0.50 0.30 -19.84
C HIS A 447 0.99 0.68 -20.07
N ARG A 448 1.25 1.66 -20.94
CA ARG A 448 2.57 2.30 -21.13
C ARG A 448 2.59 3.70 -20.55
N TRP A 449 1.49 4.10 -19.94
CA TRP A 449 1.30 5.40 -19.30
C TRP A 449 1.29 6.57 -20.28
N HIS A 450 0.78 6.34 -21.50
CA HIS A 450 0.45 7.40 -22.42
C HIS A 450 -1.01 7.79 -22.24
N THR A 451 -1.30 9.07 -22.19
CA THR A 451 -2.67 9.55 -22.16
C THR A 451 -3.39 9.14 -23.44
N THR A 452 -4.48 8.43 -23.31
CA THR A 452 -5.34 7.98 -24.42
C THR A 452 -6.62 8.80 -24.53
N SER A 453 -7.00 9.47 -23.44
CA SER A 453 -8.11 10.44 -23.41
C SER A 453 -7.82 11.49 -22.32
N THR A 454 -8.02 12.76 -22.66
CA THR A 454 -7.93 13.89 -21.73
C THR A 454 -9.23 14.19 -21.00
N GLY A 455 -10.29 13.43 -21.29
CA GLY A 455 -11.59 13.54 -20.65
C GLY A 455 -12.69 14.06 -21.55
N SER A 456 -13.89 14.03 -21.00
CA SER A 456 -15.09 14.62 -21.63
C SER A 456 -16.02 15.17 -20.54
N GLU A 457 -16.64 16.33 -20.82
CA GLU A 457 -17.62 16.91 -19.93
C GLU A 457 -18.88 16.04 -19.84
N VAL A 458 -19.21 15.62 -18.62
CA VAL A 458 -20.43 14.85 -18.31
C VAL A 458 -21.58 15.80 -17.99
N ALA A 459 -21.29 16.84 -17.23
CA ALA A 459 -22.26 17.85 -16.82
C ALA A 459 -21.56 19.14 -16.39
N SER A 460 -22.23 20.27 -16.61
CA SER A 460 -21.75 21.56 -16.11
C SER A 460 -22.89 22.51 -15.71
N ARG A 461 -22.55 23.52 -14.90
CA ARG A 461 -23.46 24.60 -14.47
C ARG A 461 -22.66 25.90 -14.37
N ALA A 462 -23.21 26.98 -14.90
CA ALA A 462 -22.64 28.32 -14.71
C ALA A 462 -22.65 28.71 -13.24
N VAL A 463 -21.56 29.31 -12.79
CA VAL A 463 -21.39 29.77 -11.40
C VAL A 463 -20.84 31.21 -11.38
N ALA A 464 -21.11 31.92 -10.28
CA ALA A 464 -20.48 33.21 -10.04
C ALA A 464 -19.06 33.01 -9.49
N PRO A 465 -18.12 33.95 -9.78
CA PRO A 465 -16.77 33.91 -9.20
C PRO A 465 -16.82 33.95 -7.68
N GLY A 466 -15.87 33.25 -7.02
CA GLY A 466 -15.70 33.30 -5.58
C GLY A 466 -15.35 31.96 -4.94
N ARG A 467 -16.02 31.62 -3.86
CA ARG A 467 -15.77 30.42 -3.11
C ARG A 467 -16.75 29.33 -3.44
N ILE A 468 -16.22 28.14 -3.69
CA ILE A 468 -17.00 26.94 -4.00
C ILE A 468 -16.46 25.72 -3.25
N TRP A 469 -17.37 24.90 -2.75
CA TRP A 469 -17.02 23.60 -2.18
C TRP A 469 -17.19 22.54 -3.25
N LEU A 470 -16.13 21.77 -3.48
CA LEU A 470 -16.12 20.62 -4.39
C LEU A 470 -15.94 19.36 -3.56
N ARG A 471 -16.72 18.33 -3.87
CA ARG A 471 -16.75 17.08 -3.11
C ARG A 471 -16.68 15.87 -4.03
N ALA A 472 -15.87 14.89 -3.65
CA ALA A 472 -15.81 13.56 -4.25
C ALA A 472 -15.99 12.51 -3.16
N SER A 473 -16.90 11.56 -3.37
CA SER A 473 -17.14 10.41 -2.48
C SER A 473 -16.86 9.12 -3.24
N ALA A 474 -16.07 8.20 -2.68
CA ALA A 474 -15.66 6.98 -3.34
C ALA A 474 -15.89 5.75 -2.46
N ASP A 475 -16.48 4.69 -3.02
CA ASP A 475 -16.49 3.34 -2.46
C ASP A 475 -15.30 2.57 -3.01
N ILE A 476 -14.31 2.30 -2.17
CA ILE A 476 -13.07 1.61 -2.57
C ILE A 476 -12.99 0.17 -2.03
N ARG A 477 -14.13 -0.44 -1.69
CA ARG A 477 -14.17 -1.87 -1.38
C ARG A 477 -13.69 -2.69 -2.57
N PRO A 478 -13.01 -3.82 -2.33
CA PRO A 478 -12.50 -4.65 -3.44
C PRO A 478 -13.60 -5.11 -4.40
N GLY A 479 -13.22 -5.24 -5.66
CA GLY A 479 -14.04 -5.79 -6.73
C GLY A 479 -14.69 -4.76 -7.65
N PRO A 480 -15.19 -5.21 -8.82
CA PRO A 480 -15.72 -4.34 -9.86
C PRO A 480 -17.06 -3.69 -9.47
N GLY A 481 -17.44 -2.64 -10.22
CA GLY A 481 -18.71 -1.94 -10.05
C GLY A 481 -18.75 -0.98 -8.86
N ARG A 482 -17.59 -0.66 -8.25
CA ARG A 482 -17.49 0.41 -7.27
C ARG A 482 -17.52 1.75 -7.96
N THR A 483 -18.11 2.73 -7.31
CA THR A 483 -18.35 4.05 -7.92
C THR A 483 -17.87 5.18 -7.03
N ALA A 484 -17.63 6.30 -7.68
CA ALA A 484 -17.50 7.58 -7.04
C ALA A 484 -18.58 8.55 -7.53
N GLU A 485 -18.96 9.47 -6.64
CA GLU A 485 -19.94 10.51 -6.89
C GLU A 485 -19.33 11.87 -6.65
N PHE A 486 -19.71 12.84 -7.46
CA PHE A 486 -19.26 14.21 -7.36
C PHE A 486 -20.42 15.17 -7.03
N SER A 487 -20.11 16.20 -6.25
CA SER A 487 -21.07 17.24 -5.89
C SER A 487 -20.36 18.55 -5.58
N TRP A 488 -21.11 19.63 -5.62
CA TRP A 488 -20.61 20.98 -5.35
C TRP A 488 -21.61 21.79 -4.52
N SER A 489 -21.12 22.88 -3.90
CA SER A 489 -21.95 23.78 -3.08
C SER A 489 -21.37 25.20 -3.07
N THR A 490 -22.24 26.20 -2.95
CA THR A 490 -21.86 27.60 -2.76
C THR A 490 -21.97 28.05 -1.29
N ASP A 491 -22.58 27.23 -0.42
CA ASP A 491 -22.79 27.56 1.00
C ASP A 491 -22.06 26.58 1.97
N GLY A 492 -21.48 25.49 1.42
CA GLY A 492 -20.81 24.44 2.16
C GLY A 492 -21.75 23.55 3.00
N ARG A 493 -23.05 23.70 2.85
CA ARG A 493 -24.09 22.95 3.58
C ARG A 493 -24.93 22.12 2.65
N THR A 494 -25.47 22.72 1.59
CA THR A 494 -26.30 22.04 0.61
C THR A 494 -25.46 21.68 -0.60
N PHE A 495 -25.20 20.39 -0.78
CA PHE A 495 -24.42 19.89 -1.92
C PHE A 495 -25.35 19.42 -3.03
N GLN A 496 -25.11 19.91 -4.23
CA GLN A 496 -25.81 19.51 -5.44
C GLN A 496 -24.97 18.46 -6.18
N PRO A 497 -25.52 17.28 -6.52
CA PRO A 497 -24.81 16.31 -7.33
C PRO A 497 -24.54 16.89 -8.72
N ILE A 498 -23.44 16.45 -9.36
CA ILE A 498 -23.09 16.83 -10.72
C ILE A 498 -22.60 15.61 -11.48
N GLY A 499 -23.17 15.40 -12.66
CA GLY A 499 -22.88 14.28 -13.54
C GLY A 499 -23.43 12.94 -13.04
N SER A 500 -23.01 11.88 -13.70
CA SER A 500 -23.30 10.49 -13.32
C SER A 500 -22.23 9.93 -12.37
N ALA A 501 -22.55 8.81 -11.73
CA ALA A 501 -21.56 8.07 -10.95
C ALA A 501 -20.41 7.59 -11.85
N PHE A 502 -19.18 7.83 -11.42
CA PHE A 502 -17.97 7.36 -12.08
C PHE A 502 -17.62 5.94 -11.60
N VAL A 503 -17.51 5.00 -12.53
CA VAL A 503 -17.12 3.62 -12.20
C VAL A 503 -15.61 3.55 -12.01
N LEU A 504 -15.18 3.11 -10.81
CA LEU A 504 -13.78 2.98 -10.47
C LEU A 504 -13.16 1.75 -11.16
N ASP A 505 -11.99 1.94 -11.75
CA ASP A 505 -11.24 0.86 -12.39
C ASP A 505 -10.56 -0.04 -11.36
N THR A 506 -10.56 -1.34 -11.64
CA THR A 506 -9.95 -2.37 -10.79
C THR A 506 -8.75 -3.07 -11.43
N ASP A 507 -8.28 -2.59 -12.57
CA ASP A 507 -7.08 -3.11 -13.22
C ASP A 507 -5.85 -2.90 -12.31
N TRP A 508 -5.07 -3.95 -12.10
CA TRP A 508 -3.92 -3.95 -11.19
C TRP A 508 -2.66 -3.31 -11.80
N HIS A 509 -2.58 -3.13 -13.13
CA HIS A 509 -1.34 -2.71 -13.83
C HIS A 509 -0.81 -1.35 -13.39
N PHE A 510 -1.65 -0.49 -12.83
CA PHE A 510 -1.19 0.77 -12.23
C PHE A 510 -0.50 0.57 -10.87
N PHE A 511 -0.65 -0.59 -10.24
CA PHE A 511 -0.08 -1.01 -8.94
C PHE A 511 -0.53 -0.18 -7.72
N MET A 512 -1.29 0.87 -7.90
CA MET A 512 -1.74 1.77 -6.83
C MET A 512 -3.26 1.94 -6.87
N GLY A 513 -3.83 2.27 -5.71
CA GLY A 513 -5.23 2.63 -5.57
C GLY A 513 -5.52 4.06 -6.00
N TYR A 514 -6.81 4.39 -6.04
CA TYR A 514 -7.28 5.76 -6.28
C TYR A 514 -6.80 6.73 -5.20
N ARG A 515 -6.59 7.98 -5.61
CA ARG A 515 -6.28 9.10 -4.73
C ARG A 515 -7.24 10.26 -4.97
N PHE A 516 -7.54 11.02 -3.94
CA PHE A 516 -8.08 12.36 -4.10
C PHE A 516 -6.94 13.28 -4.55
N ALA A 517 -7.18 14.10 -5.58
CA ALA A 517 -6.15 14.96 -6.14
C ALA A 517 -6.67 16.40 -6.33
N ILE A 518 -5.95 17.36 -5.77
CA ILE A 518 -6.21 18.79 -5.94
C ILE A 518 -5.32 19.26 -7.08
N PHE A 519 -5.89 19.91 -8.08
CA PHE A 519 -5.17 20.33 -9.29
C PHE A 519 -5.49 21.78 -9.69
N ASN A 520 -4.56 22.40 -10.42
CA ASN A 520 -4.74 23.67 -11.12
C ASN A 520 -3.80 23.72 -12.34
N TYR A 521 -4.34 23.75 -13.54
CA TYR A 521 -3.57 23.86 -14.78
C TYR A 521 -4.24 24.84 -15.77
N ALA A 522 -3.48 25.28 -16.75
CA ALA A 522 -3.96 26.17 -17.80
C ALA A 522 -4.04 25.45 -19.14
N THR A 523 -5.09 25.71 -19.93
CA THR A 523 -5.19 25.21 -21.31
C THR A 523 -4.68 26.23 -22.33
N LYS A 524 -4.49 27.50 -21.94
CA LYS A 524 -4.09 28.60 -22.84
C LYS A 524 -2.73 29.21 -22.45
N SER A 525 -2.63 29.77 -21.26
CA SER A 525 -1.42 30.48 -20.80
C SER A 525 -1.29 30.41 -19.29
N LEU A 526 -0.06 30.36 -18.79
CA LEU A 526 0.22 30.41 -17.34
C LEU A 526 -0.11 31.78 -16.76
N GLY A 527 -0.43 31.83 -15.46
CA GLY A 527 -0.64 33.06 -14.71
C GLY A 527 -1.84 33.03 -13.77
N GLY A 528 -2.74 32.06 -13.94
CA GLY A 528 -3.85 31.89 -13.03
C GLY A 528 -3.48 31.22 -11.73
N GLU A 529 -4.31 31.45 -10.71
CA GLU A 529 -4.11 31.00 -9.35
C GLU A 529 -5.43 30.58 -8.73
N VAL A 530 -5.41 29.53 -7.91
CA VAL A 530 -6.53 29.18 -7.02
C VAL A 530 -6.01 29.04 -5.59
N ARG A 531 -6.92 29.25 -4.62
CA ARG A 531 -6.62 29.00 -3.21
C ARG A 531 -7.55 27.93 -2.66
N VAL A 532 -6.99 26.89 -2.09
CA VAL A 532 -7.72 25.85 -1.34
C VAL A 532 -7.57 26.12 0.15
N SER A 533 -8.66 26.59 0.77
CA SER A 533 -8.67 27.00 2.18
C SER A 533 -8.74 25.80 3.13
N SER A 534 -9.27 24.67 2.67
CA SER A 534 -9.35 23.44 3.45
C SER A 534 -9.53 22.21 2.56
N PHE A 535 -9.05 21.09 3.07
CA PHE A 535 -9.36 19.73 2.60
C PHE A 535 -9.91 18.96 3.79
N ALA A 536 -11.15 18.50 3.70
CA ALA A 536 -11.79 17.69 4.71
C ALA A 536 -11.96 16.26 4.20
N LEU A 537 -11.40 15.28 4.93
CA LEU A 537 -11.55 13.86 4.68
C LEU A 537 -12.42 13.25 5.77
N SER A 538 -13.46 12.53 5.38
CA SER A 538 -14.31 11.74 6.28
C SER A 538 -14.46 10.32 5.76
N SER A 539 -14.68 9.38 6.67
CA SER A 539 -15.06 7.99 6.40
C SER A 539 -16.22 7.64 7.34
N PRO A 540 -17.16 6.78 6.92
CA PRO A 540 -18.30 6.35 7.73
C PRO A 540 -17.94 5.79 9.09
#